data_1ed2b22dd579b78d4405354cdc756197
#
_entry.id   1ed2b22dd579b78d4405354cdc756197
#
_cell.length_a   1.000
_cell.length_b   1.000
_cell.length_c   1.000
_cell.angle_alpha   90.00
_cell.angle_beta   90.00
_cell.angle_gamma   90.00
#
_symmetry.space_group_name_H-M   'P 1'
#
loop_
_entity.id
_entity.type
_entity.pdbx_description
1 polymer ?
#
loop_
_entity_poly.entity_id
_entity_poly.type
_entity_poly.pdbx_seq_one_letter_code
_entity_poly.pdbx_strand_id
1 'polypeptide(L)'
;MENLILGFLTGGSLILAIGPQNIFVIEQGLKRNYIFIITTICAYSDVFLIFLGVFVYQFFSFISWEVEILLNIILVLFLLKFIWDKLKELNNKFNLENIKKSQNLKSVILKTLGFTYLNPHVYSDTVFILGNISKNFVLKEKIYFALGASSASVLFFYCLGYFS
;
A
#
# COMPACT_ATOMS: atom_id res chain seq x y z
N MET A 1 18.35 -15.52 11.70
CA MET A 1 17.74 -14.48 12.58
C MET A 1 18.05 -13.07 12.07
N GLU A 2 19.29 -12.79 11.67
CA GLU A 2 19.71 -11.48 11.14
C GLU A 2 18.86 -11.00 9.96
N ASN A 3 18.65 -11.86 8.97
CA ASN A 3 17.85 -11.49 7.78
C ASN A 3 16.37 -11.23 8.07
N LEU A 4 15.81 -11.81 9.14
CA LEU A 4 14.45 -11.49 9.57
C LEU A 4 14.40 -10.07 10.17
N ILE A 5 15.37 -9.73 11.01
CA ILE A 5 15.49 -8.38 11.60
C ILE A 5 15.78 -7.36 10.50
N LEU A 6 16.68 -7.70 9.58
CA LEU A 6 16.99 -6.84 8.42
C LEU A 6 15.74 -6.58 7.58
N GLY A 7 14.97 -7.62 7.27
CA GLY A 7 13.71 -7.49 6.53
C GLY A 7 12.70 -6.62 7.26
N PHE A 8 12.54 -6.83 8.57
CA PHE A 8 11.61 -6.04 9.40
C PHE A 8 12.00 -4.55 9.42
N LEU A 9 13.28 -4.24 9.64
CA LEU A 9 13.76 -2.85 9.69
C LEU A 9 13.68 -2.18 8.31
N THR A 10 14.08 -2.89 7.26
CA THR A 10 14.06 -2.35 5.89
C THR A 10 12.62 -2.14 5.41
N GLY A 11 11.76 -3.17 5.52
CA GLY A 11 10.36 -3.07 5.18
C GLY A 11 9.65 -1.99 5.98
N GLY A 12 9.89 -1.94 7.30
CA GLY A 12 9.34 -0.91 8.18
C GLY A 12 9.77 0.50 7.79
N SER A 13 11.05 0.72 7.46
CA SER A 13 11.55 2.04 7.05
C SER A 13 10.92 2.53 5.75
N LEU A 14 10.70 1.65 4.78
CA LEU A 14 10.08 1.98 3.50
C LEU A 14 8.60 2.33 3.68
N ILE A 15 7.86 1.54 4.44
CA ILE A 15 6.41 1.74 4.62
C ILE A 15 6.06 2.97 5.47
N LEU A 16 7.01 3.45 6.29
CA LEU A 16 6.85 4.70 7.05
C LEU A 16 6.76 5.94 6.15
N ALA A 17 7.21 5.86 4.90
CA ALA A 17 7.02 6.92 3.92
C ALA A 17 5.52 7.10 3.64
N ILE A 18 4.97 8.25 4.07
CA ILE A 18 3.52 8.52 3.96
C ILE A 18 3.16 8.75 2.50
N GLY A 19 2.52 7.72 1.91
CA GLY A 19 1.97 7.78 0.55
C GLY A 19 0.44 7.92 0.52
N PRO A 20 -0.16 8.01 -0.69
CA PRO A 20 -1.61 8.10 -0.87
C PRO A 20 -2.40 6.95 -0.22
N GLN A 21 -1.85 5.73 -0.21
CA GLN A 21 -2.43 4.57 0.44
C GLN A 21 -2.53 4.77 1.96
N ASN A 22 -1.45 5.23 2.60
CA ASN A 22 -1.41 5.46 4.04
C ASN A 22 -2.39 6.56 4.46
N ILE A 23 -2.48 7.65 3.68
CA ILE A 23 -3.44 8.73 3.90
C ILE A 23 -4.88 8.22 3.83
N PHE A 24 -5.18 7.34 2.86
CA PHE A 24 -6.51 6.74 2.74
C PHE A 24 -6.84 5.84 3.93
N VAL A 25 -5.89 5.02 4.41
CA VAL A 25 -6.07 4.18 5.60
C VAL A 25 -6.35 5.04 6.84
N ILE A 26 -5.58 6.12 7.06
CA ILE A 26 -5.80 7.08 8.14
C ILE A 26 -7.21 7.68 8.05
N GLU A 27 -7.61 8.14 6.86
CA GLU A 27 -8.95 8.72 6.67
C GLU A 27 -10.08 7.74 7.06
N GLN A 28 -9.94 6.48 6.67
CA GLN A 28 -10.94 5.48 7.01
C GLN A 28 -10.89 5.08 8.49
N GLY A 29 -9.70 5.09 9.10
CA GLY A 29 -9.52 4.90 10.54
C GLY A 29 -10.23 5.99 11.33
N LEU A 30 -10.00 7.26 11.01
CA LEU A 30 -10.68 8.40 11.63
C LEU A 30 -12.21 8.35 11.47
N LYS A 31 -12.70 7.84 10.34
CA LYS A 31 -14.13 7.64 10.08
C LYS A 31 -14.71 6.40 10.74
N ARG A 32 -13.88 5.54 11.33
CA ARG A 32 -14.23 4.22 11.88
C ARG A 32 -15.01 3.35 10.89
N ASN A 33 -14.62 3.42 9.59
CA ASN A 33 -15.37 2.79 8.51
C ASN A 33 -14.56 1.63 7.89
N TYR A 34 -15.05 0.40 8.05
CA TYR A 34 -14.46 -0.82 7.47
C TYR A 34 -12.95 -1.01 7.71
N ILE A 35 -12.42 -0.53 8.86
CA ILE A 35 -10.98 -0.49 9.18
C ILE A 35 -10.35 -1.87 8.96
N PHE A 36 -10.93 -2.91 9.55
CA PHE A 36 -10.40 -4.28 9.46
C PHE A 36 -10.24 -4.74 8.01
N ILE A 37 -11.23 -4.50 7.16
CA ILE A 37 -11.21 -4.93 5.76
C ILE A 37 -10.11 -4.18 5.01
N ILE A 38 -10.02 -2.87 5.21
CA ILE A 38 -9.05 -2.00 4.53
C ILE A 38 -7.62 -2.37 4.92
N THR A 39 -7.35 -2.47 6.22
CA THR A 39 -6.01 -2.83 6.73
C THR A 39 -5.60 -4.23 6.29
N THR A 40 -6.55 -5.18 6.28
CA THR A 40 -6.30 -6.53 5.79
C THR A 40 -5.96 -6.54 4.30
N ILE A 41 -6.71 -5.82 3.46
CA ILE A 41 -6.43 -5.74 2.01
C ILE A 41 -5.05 -5.12 1.78
N CYS A 42 -4.73 -4.00 2.43
CA CYS A 42 -3.42 -3.35 2.31
C CYS A 42 -2.29 -4.29 2.75
N ALA A 43 -2.39 -4.88 3.94
CA ALA A 43 -1.39 -5.80 4.46
C ALA A 43 -1.19 -7.04 3.57
N TYR A 44 -2.28 -7.65 3.10
CA TYR A 44 -2.19 -8.82 2.19
C TYR A 44 -1.57 -8.47 0.85
N SER A 45 -1.93 -7.32 0.30
CA SER A 45 -1.35 -6.83 -0.96
C SER A 45 0.14 -6.60 -0.83
N ASP A 46 0.58 -5.98 0.25
CA ASP A 46 2.00 -5.75 0.51
C ASP A 46 2.76 -7.07 0.71
N VAL A 47 2.23 -7.98 1.53
CA VAL A 47 2.82 -9.32 1.70
C VAL A 47 3.01 -9.99 0.35
N PHE A 48 1.97 -9.99 -0.49
CA PHE A 48 2.05 -10.58 -1.83
C PHE A 48 3.14 -9.91 -2.68
N LEU A 49 3.21 -8.58 -2.71
CA LEU A 49 4.20 -7.83 -3.50
C LEU A 49 5.62 -7.99 -2.95
N ILE A 50 5.80 -8.07 -1.62
CA ILE A 50 7.10 -8.34 -0.98
C ILE A 50 7.63 -9.71 -1.41
N PHE A 51 6.80 -10.76 -1.31
CA PHE A 51 7.20 -12.09 -1.76
C PHE A 51 7.50 -12.11 -3.26
N LEU A 52 6.66 -11.47 -4.06
CA LEU A 52 6.89 -11.34 -5.49
C LEU A 52 8.22 -10.63 -5.78
N GLY A 53 8.53 -9.52 -5.10
CA GLY A 53 9.79 -8.81 -5.24
C GLY A 53 10.99 -9.67 -4.82
N VAL A 54 10.97 -10.26 -3.64
CA VAL A 54 12.10 -11.05 -3.10
C VAL A 54 12.42 -12.28 -3.96
N PHE A 55 11.40 -12.95 -4.53
CA PHE A 55 11.61 -14.21 -5.28
C PHE A 55 11.65 -14.03 -6.80
N VAL A 56 11.00 -12.98 -7.33
CA VAL A 56 10.80 -12.82 -8.79
C VAL A 56 11.49 -11.57 -9.34
N TYR A 57 12.18 -10.79 -8.50
CA TYR A 57 12.86 -9.55 -8.88
C TYR A 57 13.70 -9.65 -10.15
N GLN A 58 14.41 -10.77 -10.33
CA GLN A 58 15.27 -10.98 -11.50
C GLN A 58 14.50 -10.94 -12.83
N PHE A 59 13.20 -11.27 -12.80
CA PHE A 59 12.33 -11.21 -13.98
C PHE A 59 11.75 -9.82 -14.22
N PHE A 60 11.71 -8.96 -13.18
CA PHE A 60 11.19 -7.60 -13.27
C PHE A 60 12.25 -6.55 -13.63
N SER A 61 13.53 -6.90 -13.62
CA SER A 61 14.61 -6.00 -14.03
C SER A 61 14.52 -5.53 -15.50
N PHE A 62 13.61 -6.11 -16.28
CA PHE A 62 13.31 -5.75 -17.65
C PHE A 62 12.08 -4.84 -17.82
N ILE A 63 11.42 -4.41 -16.72
CA ILE A 63 10.33 -3.45 -16.84
C ILE A 63 10.90 -2.14 -17.37
N SER A 64 10.49 -1.80 -18.60
CA SER A 64 10.96 -0.61 -19.27
C SER A 64 10.44 0.65 -18.55
N TRP A 65 11.18 1.73 -18.63
CA TRP A 65 10.78 3.03 -18.09
C TRP A 65 9.42 3.53 -18.61
N GLU A 66 9.01 3.07 -19.78
CA GLU A 66 7.70 3.36 -20.37
C GLU A 66 6.55 2.81 -19.54
N VAL A 67 6.71 1.60 -18.97
CA VAL A 67 5.71 1.00 -18.07
C VAL A 67 5.62 1.80 -16.77
N GLU A 68 6.73 2.27 -16.24
CA GLU A 68 6.76 3.13 -15.05
C GLU A 68 6.02 4.45 -15.31
N ILE A 69 6.26 5.11 -16.44
CA ILE A 69 5.55 6.33 -16.84
C ILE A 69 4.06 6.06 -16.96
N LEU A 70 3.65 4.98 -17.60
CA LEU A 70 2.24 4.63 -17.77
C LEU A 70 1.55 4.45 -16.41
N LEU A 71 2.18 3.73 -15.49
CA LEU A 71 1.66 3.55 -14.12
C LEU A 71 1.52 4.90 -13.38
N ASN A 72 2.53 5.78 -13.52
CA ASN A 72 2.48 7.12 -12.93
C ASN A 72 1.34 7.96 -13.51
N ILE A 73 1.11 7.93 -14.81
CA ILE A 73 -0.01 8.64 -15.45
C ILE A 73 -1.35 8.11 -14.93
N ILE A 74 -1.52 6.78 -14.86
CA ILE A 74 -2.74 6.16 -14.32
C ILE A 74 -2.97 6.56 -12.87
N LEU A 75 -1.91 6.59 -12.04
CA LEU A 75 -2.00 7.04 -10.66
C LEU A 75 -2.45 8.49 -10.57
N VAL A 76 -1.84 9.39 -11.36
CA VAL A 76 -2.20 10.82 -11.37
C VAL A 76 -3.68 11.01 -11.73
N LEU A 77 -4.15 10.34 -12.77
CA LEU A 77 -5.57 10.39 -13.15
C LEU A 77 -6.50 9.86 -12.05
N PHE A 78 -6.10 8.77 -11.40
CA PHE A 78 -6.85 8.22 -10.26
C PHE A 78 -6.89 9.20 -9.07
N LEU A 79 -5.76 9.84 -8.73
CA LEU A 79 -5.68 10.83 -7.66
C LEU A 79 -6.50 12.09 -8.00
N LEU A 80 -6.45 12.58 -9.23
CA LEU A 80 -7.27 13.71 -9.67
C LEU A 80 -8.76 13.41 -9.54
N LYS A 81 -9.20 12.21 -9.95
CA LYS A 81 -10.58 11.77 -9.75
C LYS A 81 -10.95 11.71 -8.28
N PHE A 82 -10.07 11.17 -7.43
CA PHE A 82 -10.32 11.08 -5.99
C PHE A 82 -10.43 12.47 -5.36
N ILE A 83 -9.53 13.41 -5.70
CA ILE A 83 -9.59 14.81 -5.24
C ILE A 83 -10.90 15.46 -5.70
N TRP A 84 -11.29 15.27 -6.95
CA TRP A 84 -12.54 15.82 -7.49
C TRP A 84 -13.77 15.31 -6.74
N ASP A 85 -13.83 14.00 -6.46
CA ASP A 85 -14.91 13.41 -5.67
C ASP A 85 -14.95 13.99 -4.25
N LYS A 86 -13.77 14.23 -3.64
CA LYS A 86 -13.66 14.86 -2.31
C LYS A 86 -14.10 16.32 -2.30
N LEU A 87 -13.73 17.09 -3.31
CA LEU A 87 -14.15 18.48 -3.44
C LEU A 87 -15.66 18.59 -3.61
N LYS A 88 -16.28 17.70 -4.42
CA LYS A 88 -17.73 17.63 -4.53
C LYS A 88 -18.40 17.28 -3.20
N GLU A 89 -17.83 16.36 -2.44
CA GLU A 89 -18.33 15.97 -1.12
C GLU A 89 -18.27 17.15 -0.13
N LEU A 90 -17.21 17.96 -0.16
CA LEU A 90 -17.07 19.16 0.66
C LEU A 90 -18.09 20.22 0.29
N ASN A 91 -18.32 20.45 -1.00
CA ASN A 91 -19.28 21.44 -1.47
C ASN A 91 -20.74 21.08 -1.13
N ASN A 92 -21.03 19.78 -1.01
CA ASN A 92 -22.36 19.27 -0.63
C ASN A 92 -22.57 19.21 0.90
N LYS A 93 -21.51 19.37 1.73
CA LYS A 93 -21.59 19.30 3.19
C LYS A 93 -22.20 20.53 3.87
N PHE A 94 -22.53 21.59 3.13
CA PHE A 94 -23.36 22.67 3.67
C PHE A 94 -24.80 22.22 3.99
N ASN A 95 -25.23 21.03 3.58
CA ASN A 95 -26.45 20.39 4.07
C ASN A 95 -26.08 19.38 5.15
N LEU A 96 -26.22 19.78 6.43
CA LEU A 96 -25.86 19.01 7.63
C LEU A 96 -26.58 17.65 7.82
N GLU A 97 -27.51 17.31 6.96
CA GLU A 97 -28.30 16.05 7.03
C GLU A 97 -27.64 14.85 6.34
N ASN A 98 -26.56 15.03 5.60
CA ASN A 98 -25.91 13.94 4.83
C ASN A 98 -24.67 13.33 5.49
N ILE A 99 -24.41 13.59 6.78
CA ILE A 99 -23.21 13.13 7.51
C ILE A 99 -23.15 11.59 7.70
N LYS A 100 -24.21 10.85 7.37
CA LYS A 100 -24.31 9.39 7.53
C LYS A 100 -24.51 8.61 6.24
N LYS A 101 -24.04 9.06 5.10
CA LYS A 101 -23.93 8.13 3.98
C LYS A 101 -22.80 7.14 4.26
N SER A 102 -23.15 5.98 4.82
CA SER A 102 -22.23 4.85 4.89
C SER A 102 -21.68 4.61 3.48
N GLN A 103 -20.38 4.73 3.32
CA GLN A 103 -19.76 4.41 2.03
C GLN A 103 -20.08 2.95 1.73
N ASN A 104 -20.49 2.66 0.49
CA ASN A 104 -20.75 1.28 0.08
C ASN A 104 -19.43 0.49 0.17
N LEU A 105 -19.47 -0.68 0.80
CA LEU A 105 -18.33 -1.57 0.96
C LEU A 105 -17.56 -1.80 -0.36
N LYS A 106 -18.27 -2.00 -1.47
CA LYS A 106 -17.65 -2.14 -2.81
C LYS A 106 -16.82 -0.93 -3.19
N SER A 107 -17.32 0.28 -2.93
CA SER A 107 -16.58 1.52 -3.22
C SER A 107 -15.31 1.64 -2.38
N VAL A 108 -15.37 1.24 -1.11
CA VAL A 108 -14.22 1.26 -0.21
C VAL A 108 -13.16 0.27 -0.67
N ILE A 109 -13.55 -0.98 -0.99
CA ILE A 109 -12.64 -2.01 -1.50
C ILE A 109 -11.98 -1.54 -2.81
N LEU A 110 -12.74 -1.02 -3.78
CA LEU A 110 -12.19 -0.54 -5.04
C LEU A 110 -11.20 0.61 -4.84
N LYS A 111 -11.50 1.54 -3.93
CA LYS A 111 -10.58 2.63 -3.58
C LYS A 111 -9.30 2.09 -2.93
N THR A 112 -9.43 1.14 -1.99
CA THR A 112 -8.27 0.50 -1.34
C THR A 112 -7.37 -0.16 -2.38
N LEU A 113 -7.93 -0.99 -3.25
CA LEU A 113 -7.19 -1.64 -4.33
C LEU A 113 -6.55 -0.61 -5.29
N GLY A 114 -7.28 0.46 -5.62
CA GLY A 114 -6.76 1.55 -6.45
C GLY A 114 -5.54 2.23 -5.80
N PHE A 115 -5.63 2.63 -4.54
CA PHE A 115 -4.51 3.24 -3.82
C PHE A 115 -3.33 2.30 -3.60
N THR A 116 -3.56 0.99 -3.57
CA THR A 116 -2.51 -0.02 -3.44
C THR A 116 -1.86 -0.31 -4.80
N TYR A 117 -2.64 -0.77 -5.78
CA TYR A 117 -2.08 -1.31 -7.02
C TYR A 117 -1.83 -0.28 -8.13
N LEU A 118 -2.48 0.90 -8.08
CA LEU A 118 -2.17 2.00 -9.01
C LEU A 118 -1.06 2.92 -8.47
N ASN A 119 -0.57 2.68 -7.26
CA ASN A 119 0.50 3.47 -6.65
C ASN A 119 1.88 2.91 -7.05
N PRO A 120 2.67 3.60 -7.89
CA PRO A 120 3.98 3.12 -8.32
C PRO A 120 4.98 3.02 -7.16
N HIS A 121 4.85 3.81 -6.09
CA HIS A 121 5.72 3.71 -4.91
C HIS A 121 5.63 2.35 -4.24
N VAL A 122 4.46 1.73 -4.23
CA VAL A 122 4.30 0.39 -3.64
C VAL A 122 5.17 -0.63 -4.36
N TYR A 123 5.22 -0.58 -5.70
CA TYR A 123 6.09 -1.46 -6.48
C TYR A 123 7.57 -1.12 -6.30
N SER A 124 7.91 0.19 -6.28
CA SER A 124 9.28 0.63 -6.02
C SER A 124 9.80 0.06 -4.72
N ASP A 125 9.03 0.17 -3.66
CA ASP A 125 9.45 -0.21 -2.32
C ASP A 125 9.44 -1.73 -2.13
N THR A 126 8.36 -2.41 -2.51
CA THR A 126 8.18 -3.84 -2.25
C THR A 126 8.86 -4.72 -3.28
N VAL A 127 8.75 -4.41 -4.58
CA VAL A 127 9.29 -5.26 -5.64
C VAL A 127 10.73 -4.88 -5.96
N PHE A 128 11.02 -3.59 -6.20
CA PHE A 128 12.34 -3.20 -6.66
C PHE A 128 13.36 -3.08 -5.53
N ILE A 129 13.07 -2.34 -4.46
CA ILE A 129 14.06 -2.12 -3.38
C ILE A 129 14.29 -3.39 -2.59
N LEU A 130 13.22 -4.02 -2.05
CA LEU A 130 13.37 -5.26 -1.28
C LEU A 130 13.89 -6.41 -2.15
N GLY A 131 13.44 -6.49 -3.42
CA GLY A 131 13.94 -7.46 -4.38
C GLY A 131 15.42 -7.29 -4.67
N ASN A 132 15.90 -6.06 -4.88
CA ASN A 132 17.31 -5.77 -5.12
C ASN A 132 18.18 -6.10 -3.92
N ILE A 133 17.74 -5.77 -2.70
CA ILE A 133 18.47 -6.10 -1.46
C ILE A 133 18.62 -7.62 -1.33
N SER A 134 17.56 -8.36 -1.62
CA SER A 134 17.52 -9.82 -1.43
C SER A 134 18.06 -10.63 -2.61
N LYS A 135 18.47 -10.00 -3.72
CA LYS A 135 18.85 -10.69 -4.97
C LYS A 135 19.95 -11.76 -4.79
N ASN A 136 20.92 -11.51 -3.91
CA ASN A 136 22.06 -12.39 -3.66
C ASN A 136 21.84 -13.33 -2.46
N PHE A 137 20.69 -13.27 -1.79
CA PHE A 137 20.40 -14.12 -0.64
C PHE A 137 20.14 -15.57 -1.09
N VAL A 138 20.56 -16.52 -0.28
CA VAL A 138 20.16 -17.92 -0.46
C VAL A 138 18.68 -18.08 -0.08
N LEU A 139 18.03 -19.13 -0.56
CA LEU A 139 16.59 -19.35 -0.41
C LEU A 139 16.09 -19.17 1.03
N LYS A 140 16.83 -19.73 2.00
CA LYS A 140 16.47 -19.62 3.43
C LYS A 140 16.51 -18.17 3.91
N GLU A 141 17.50 -17.40 3.50
CA GLU A 141 17.64 -15.99 3.84
C GLU A 141 16.54 -15.14 3.22
N LYS A 142 16.19 -15.41 1.96
CA LYS A 142 15.06 -14.77 1.27
C LYS A 142 13.75 -14.95 2.02
N ILE A 143 13.49 -16.18 2.51
CA ILE A 143 12.28 -16.47 3.29
C ILE A 143 12.25 -15.65 4.58
N TYR A 144 13.35 -15.64 5.36
CA TYR A 144 13.41 -14.86 6.61
C TYR A 144 13.29 -13.36 6.35
N PHE A 145 13.93 -12.85 5.31
CA PHE A 145 13.86 -11.45 4.93
C PHE A 145 12.43 -11.05 4.53
N ALA A 146 11.78 -11.84 3.67
CA ALA A 146 10.40 -11.59 3.26
C ALA A 146 9.42 -11.66 4.44
N LEU A 147 9.59 -12.63 5.35
CA LEU A 147 8.77 -12.73 6.56
C LEU A 147 8.97 -11.52 7.49
N GLY A 148 10.20 -11.04 7.63
CA GLY A 148 10.52 -9.84 8.41
C GLY A 148 9.81 -8.61 7.82
N ALA A 149 10.00 -8.34 6.53
CA ALA A 149 9.38 -7.21 5.85
C ALA A 149 7.85 -7.29 5.88
N SER A 150 7.29 -8.48 5.65
CA SER A 150 5.84 -8.70 5.70
C SER A 150 5.26 -8.48 7.10
N SER A 151 5.96 -8.90 8.16
CA SER A 151 5.50 -8.66 9.52
C SER A 151 5.49 -7.18 9.88
N ALA A 152 6.48 -6.41 9.41
CA ALA A 152 6.50 -4.95 9.57
C ALA A 152 5.30 -4.29 8.86
N SER A 153 4.99 -4.70 7.63
CA SER A 153 3.85 -4.19 6.87
C SER A 153 2.51 -4.49 7.57
N VAL A 154 2.31 -5.73 8.00
CA VAL A 154 1.09 -6.11 8.73
C VAL A 154 0.92 -5.26 9.99
N LEU A 155 1.96 -5.18 10.83
CA LEU A 155 1.93 -4.38 12.05
C LEU A 155 1.63 -2.90 11.75
N PHE A 156 2.30 -2.34 10.74
CA PHE A 156 2.13 -0.94 10.37
C PHE A 156 0.69 -0.62 9.95
N PHE A 157 0.10 -1.38 9.02
CA PHE A 157 -1.26 -1.10 8.56
C PHE A 157 -2.30 -1.28 9.65
N TYR A 158 -2.17 -2.28 10.50
CA TYR A 158 -3.09 -2.44 11.63
C TYR A 158 -2.91 -1.31 12.65
N CYS A 159 -1.68 -0.95 12.99
CA CYS A 159 -1.43 0.21 13.85
C CYS A 159 -2.00 1.49 13.21
N LEU A 160 -1.71 1.74 11.94
CA LEU A 160 -2.16 2.95 11.25
C LEU A 160 -3.68 3.05 11.20
N GLY A 161 -4.38 1.96 10.92
CA GLY A 161 -5.85 1.97 10.81
C GLY A 161 -6.58 2.06 12.14
N TYR A 162 -6.03 1.49 13.20
CA TYR A 162 -6.70 1.44 14.51
C TYR A 162 -6.31 2.57 15.46
N PHE A 163 -5.13 3.18 15.25
CA PHE A 163 -4.65 4.28 16.11
C PHE A 163 -4.77 5.67 15.44
N SER A 164 -5.37 5.74 14.26
CA SER A 164 -5.67 7.02 13.59
C SER A 164 -7.05 7.62 13.94
#